data_0214dc25054cee6883831ec3bce826f9
#
_entry.id   0214dc25054cee6883831ec3bce826f9
#
_cell.length_a   1.000
_cell.length_b   1.000
_cell.length_c   1.000
_cell.angle_alpha   90.00
_cell.angle_beta   90.00
_cell.angle_gamma   90.00
#
_symmetry.space_group_name_H-M   'P 1'
#
loop_
_entity.id
_entity.type
_entity.pdbx_description
1 polymer ?
#
loop_
_entity_poly.entity_id
_entity_poly.type
_entity_poly.pdbx_seq_one_letter_code
_entity_poly.pdbx_strand_id
1 'polypeptide(L)'
;MLQFASIGSGSRGNATLIEVDGTTLLIDCGFSMRETEQRLKRLAREMNQISAILVTHEHGDHVRGVASLAKKYQLPVWSSRGTAKAAKLEELDNWHCIDIHQTFAINSIQIQPVAVPHDAREPCQFVFSDGDWRIGVLTDVGSITSYIEEQYSGCDAFILEANHDQDMLQSGPYPVSLKQRVGGDYGHLNNDQAKALLAAIDTSKLQYLVASHISDKNNSVELARETLSEALDMDAAWIDTATQDEGLDWRILRHHF
;
A
#
# COMPACT_ATOMS: atom_id res chain seq x y z
N MET A 1 1.47 -20.41 2.45
CA MET A 1 0.23 -19.82 1.84
C MET A 1 0.30 -18.33 2.02
N LEU A 2 0.36 -17.59 0.91
CA LEU A 2 0.45 -16.12 0.92
C LEU A 2 -0.95 -15.51 0.84
N GLN A 3 -1.28 -14.63 1.77
CA GLN A 3 -2.54 -13.90 1.83
C GLN A 3 -2.35 -12.46 2.26
N PHE A 4 -3.30 -11.61 1.91
CA PHE A 4 -3.27 -10.19 2.26
C PHE A 4 -4.66 -9.66 2.60
N ALA A 5 -4.70 -8.55 3.32
CA ALA A 5 -5.90 -7.81 3.67
C ALA A 5 -5.57 -6.33 3.90
N SER A 6 -6.56 -5.46 3.95
CA SER A 6 -6.38 -4.08 4.39
C SER A 6 -7.30 -3.75 5.55
N ILE A 7 -6.80 -3.10 6.56
CA ILE A 7 -7.64 -2.60 7.67
C ILE A 7 -8.18 -1.20 7.39
N GLY A 8 -7.76 -0.57 6.30
CA GLY A 8 -8.27 0.68 5.75
C GLY A 8 -7.26 1.34 4.83
N SER A 9 -7.75 2.05 3.81
CA SER A 9 -6.92 2.75 2.82
C SER A 9 -7.57 4.06 2.39
N GLY A 10 -6.81 5.15 2.48
CA GLY A 10 -7.22 6.51 2.11
C GLY A 10 -6.54 7.57 2.99
N SER A 11 -6.82 8.84 2.74
CA SER A 11 -6.13 9.99 3.35
C SER A 11 -6.31 10.16 4.88
N ARG A 12 -7.14 9.34 5.52
CA ARG A 12 -7.32 9.35 6.98
C ARG A 12 -6.50 8.29 7.70
N GLY A 13 -5.97 7.31 6.97
CA GLY A 13 -5.11 6.26 7.48
C GLY A 13 -5.05 5.07 6.54
N ASN A 14 -3.84 4.52 6.42
CA ASN A 14 -3.53 3.36 5.59
C ASN A 14 -2.91 2.29 6.46
N ALA A 15 -3.30 1.04 6.25
CA ALA A 15 -2.61 -0.11 6.82
C ALA A 15 -3.02 -1.40 6.09
N THR A 16 -2.03 -2.13 5.63
CA THR A 16 -2.18 -3.38 4.87
C THR A 16 -1.50 -4.53 5.62
N LEU A 17 -2.08 -5.72 5.54
CA LEU A 17 -1.53 -6.94 6.13
C LEU A 17 -1.05 -7.88 5.03
N ILE A 18 0.16 -8.42 5.19
CA ILE A 18 0.68 -9.53 4.40
C ILE A 18 0.99 -10.68 5.35
N GLU A 19 0.49 -11.87 5.06
CA GLU A 19 0.67 -13.03 5.92
C GLU A 19 1.14 -14.27 5.14
N VAL A 20 2.20 -14.90 5.66
CA VAL A 20 2.74 -16.17 5.17
C VAL A 20 3.09 -17.05 6.37
N ASP A 21 2.52 -18.24 6.45
CA ASP A 21 2.92 -19.32 7.38
C ASP A 21 3.09 -18.84 8.84
N GLY A 22 2.14 -18.03 9.32
CA GLY A 22 2.14 -17.51 10.69
C GLY A 22 3.00 -16.25 10.90
N THR A 23 3.66 -15.74 9.87
CA THR A 23 4.30 -14.43 9.88
C THR A 23 3.34 -13.41 9.32
N THR A 24 2.93 -12.42 10.11
CA THR A 24 2.04 -11.33 9.67
C THR A 24 2.79 -10.00 9.74
N LEU A 25 2.93 -9.34 8.60
CA LEU A 25 3.51 -8.01 8.48
C LEU A 25 2.39 -6.98 8.42
N LEU A 26 2.56 -5.87 9.13
CA LEU A 26 1.72 -4.68 9.03
C LEU A 26 2.49 -3.62 8.22
N ILE A 27 1.97 -3.27 7.06
CA ILE A 27 2.52 -2.22 6.18
C ILE A 27 1.79 -0.94 6.51
N ASP A 28 2.51 0.02 7.06
CA ASP A 28 2.02 1.28 7.60
C ASP A 28 1.02 1.10 8.77
N CYS A 29 0.77 2.17 9.50
CA CYS A 29 -0.30 2.29 10.47
C CYS A 29 -0.67 3.76 10.68
N GLY A 30 -1.52 4.28 9.81
CA GLY A 30 -2.04 5.64 9.86
C GLY A 30 -3.17 5.84 10.87
N PHE A 31 -3.62 4.77 11.51
CA PHE A 31 -4.68 4.78 12.51
C PHE A 31 -4.12 4.92 13.93
N SER A 32 -4.95 5.41 14.86
CA SER A 32 -4.60 5.34 16.27
C SER A 32 -4.47 3.88 16.74
N MET A 33 -3.67 3.63 17.77
CA MET A 33 -3.50 2.29 18.34
C MET A 33 -4.85 1.60 18.63
N ARG A 34 -5.77 2.31 19.30
CA ARG A 34 -7.11 1.77 19.61
C ARG A 34 -7.90 1.40 18.36
N GLU A 35 -7.83 2.24 17.35
CA GLU A 35 -8.54 2.02 16.09
C GLU A 35 -7.93 0.84 15.32
N THR A 36 -6.60 0.74 15.28
CA THR A 36 -5.90 -0.41 14.67
C THR A 36 -6.31 -1.73 15.33
N GLU A 37 -6.32 -1.79 16.68
CA GLU A 37 -6.78 -2.97 17.42
C GLU A 37 -8.23 -3.35 17.09
N GLN A 38 -9.12 -2.37 16.93
CA GLN A 38 -10.51 -2.61 16.54
C GLN A 38 -10.65 -3.11 15.10
N ARG A 39 -9.88 -2.53 14.16
CA ARG A 39 -9.92 -2.91 12.75
C ARG A 39 -9.34 -4.30 12.51
N LEU A 40 -8.27 -4.68 13.21
CA LEU A 40 -7.70 -6.03 13.16
C LEU A 40 -8.69 -7.12 13.59
N LYS A 41 -9.54 -6.85 14.57
CA LYS A 41 -10.57 -7.81 15.03
C LYS A 41 -11.57 -8.18 13.94
N ARG A 42 -11.87 -7.28 12.98
CA ARG A 42 -12.73 -7.61 11.82
C ARG A 42 -12.12 -8.74 10.98
N LEU A 43 -10.80 -8.73 10.89
CA LEU A 43 -10.02 -9.73 10.14
C LEU A 43 -9.66 -10.96 11.00
N ALA A 44 -10.26 -11.10 12.19
CA ALA A 44 -9.93 -12.14 13.17
C ALA A 44 -8.44 -12.17 13.50
N ARG A 45 -7.81 -10.98 13.64
CA ARG A 45 -6.41 -10.81 14.05
C ARG A 45 -6.31 -9.92 15.27
N GLU A 46 -5.23 -10.13 16.02
CA GLU A 46 -4.85 -9.32 17.18
C GLU A 46 -3.40 -8.83 17.02
N MET A 47 -3.06 -7.75 17.72
CA MET A 47 -1.73 -7.13 17.62
C MET A 47 -0.57 -8.06 18.03
N ASN A 48 -0.82 -9.03 18.93
CA ASN A 48 0.18 -10.04 19.33
C ASN A 48 0.53 -11.05 18.23
N GLN A 49 -0.23 -11.07 17.13
CA GLN A 49 0.03 -11.89 15.96
C GLN A 49 0.83 -11.14 14.89
N ILE A 50 1.01 -9.81 15.03
CA ILE A 50 1.84 -9.02 14.13
C ILE A 50 3.32 -9.30 14.44
N SER A 51 4.07 -9.64 13.41
CA SER A 51 5.49 -9.98 13.53
C SER A 51 6.40 -8.76 13.38
N ALA A 52 6.02 -7.80 12.55
CA ALA A 52 6.75 -6.55 12.33
C ALA A 52 5.86 -5.50 11.67
N ILE A 53 6.28 -4.23 11.77
CA ILE A 53 5.70 -3.10 11.05
C ILE A 53 6.70 -2.62 10.00
N LEU A 54 6.28 -2.50 8.75
CA LEU A 54 7.02 -1.85 7.68
C LEU A 54 6.42 -0.48 7.43
N VAL A 55 7.25 0.55 7.28
CA VAL A 55 6.78 1.91 7.04
C VAL A 55 7.28 2.38 5.68
N THR A 56 6.36 2.78 4.82
CA THR A 56 6.64 3.24 3.45
C THR A 56 7.24 4.64 3.44
N HIS A 57 6.64 5.56 4.18
CA HIS A 57 7.07 6.95 4.31
C HIS A 57 6.47 7.63 5.56
N GLU A 58 6.86 8.87 5.84
CA GLU A 58 6.58 9.56 7.11
C GLU A 58 5.28 10.33 7.20
N HIS A 59 4.40 10.32 6.20
CA HIS A 59 3.13 11.05 6.29
C HIS A 59 2.23 10.52 7.41
N GLY A 60 1.43 11.41 8.00
CA GLY A 60 0.67 11.09 9.21
C GLY A 60 -0.36 9.98 9.04
N ASP A 61 -0.93 9.82 7.86
CA ASP A 61 -1.85 8.74 7.49
C ASP A 61 -1.15 7.39 7.22
N HIS A 62 0.18 7.33 7.41
CA HIS A 62 0.98 6.10 7.38
C HIS A 62 1.65 5.79 8.71
N VAL A 63 2.07 6.80 9.50
CA VAL A 63 2.90 6.56 10.69
C VAL A 63 2.25 6.82 12.03
N ARG A 64 1.06 7.43 12.08
CA ARG A 64 0.41 7.92 13.33
C ARG A 64 0.39 6.89 14.47
N GLY A 65 0.12 5.63 14.18
CA GLY A 65 0.04 4.54 15.17
C GLY A 65 1.34 3.81 15.42
N VAL A 66 2.31 3.89 14.52
CA VAL A 66 3.50 3.03 14.48
C VAL A 66 4.26 3.04 15.81
N ALA A 67 4.69 4.21 16.27
CA ALA A 67 5.52 4.30 17.47
C ALA A 67 4.80 3.80 18.74
N SER A 68 3.49 4.08 18.86
CA SER A 68 2.71 3.63 20.02
C SER A 68 2.49 2.11 20.03
N LEU A 69 2.22 1.52 18.86
CA LEU A 69 2.09 0.07 18.70
C LEU A 69 3.42 -0.63 18.93
N ALA A 70 4.50 -0.14 18.31
CA ALA A 70 5.84 -0.70 18.47
C ALA A 70 6.27 -0.75 19.94
N LYS A 71 6.06 0.33 20.70
CA LYS A 71 6.38 0.40 22.13
C LYS A 71 5.52 -0.54 22.97
N LYS A 72 4.19 -0.57 22.75
CA LYS A 72 3.28 -1.39 23.55
C LYS A 72 3.47 -2.89 23.33
N TYR A 73 3.65 -3.29 22.07
CA TYR A 73 3.71 -4.70 21.67
C TYR A 73 5.14 -5.19 21.40
N GLN A 74 6.16 -4.34 21.61
CA GLN A 74 7.58 -4.64 21.38
C GLN A 74 7.86 -5.10 19.93
N LEU A 75 7.16 -4.49 18.97
CA LEU A 75 7.25 -4.89 17.56
C LEU A 75 8.50 -4.28 16.90
N PRO A 76 9.22 -5.05 16.08
CA PRO A 76 10.22 -4.52 15.17
C PRO A 76 9.58 -3.57 14.16
N VAL A 77 10.24 -2.42 13.91
CA VAL A 77 9.81 -1.43 12.91
C VAL A 77 10.90 -1.31 11.85
N TRP A 78 10.50 -1.44 10.59
CA TRP A 78 11.38 -1.39 9.44
C TRP A 78 11.01 -0.19 8.57
N SER A 79 11.99 0.66 8.22
CA SER A 79 11.79 1.80 7.32
C SER A 79 13.12 2.24 6.71
N SER A 80 13.05 3.03 5.62
CA SER A 80 14.21 3.74 5.12
C SER A 80 14.77 4.71 6.19
N ARG A 81 16.04 5.09 6.04
CA ARG A 81 16.68 6.03 6.97
C ARG A 81 16.03 7.41 6.93
N GLY A 82 15.65 7.88 5.74
CA GLY A 82 14.99 9.19 5.57
C GLY A 82 13.64 9.23 6.25
N THR A 83 12.81 8.20 6.05
CA THR A 83 11.51 8.02 6.72
C THR A 83 11.68 7.96 8.25
N ALA A 84 12.62 7.12 8.74
CA ALA A 84 12.86 7.00 10.18
C ALA A 84 13.22 8.34 10.82
N LYS A 85 14.13 9.09 10.19
CA LYS A 85 14.55 10.40 10.70
C LYS A 85 13.41 11.42 10.73
N ALA A 86 12.58 11.44 9.69
CA ALA A 86 11.45 12.38 9.60
C ALA A 86 10.33 12.02 10.60
N ALA A 87 10.02 10.74 10.79
CA ALA A 87 9.01 10.24 11.71
C ALA A 87 9.54 9.93 13.13
N LYS A 88 10.85 10.15 13.40
CA LYS A 88 11.52 9.81 14.67
C LYS A 88 11.41 8.33 15.06
N LEU A 89 11.35 7.45 14.08
CA LEU A 89 11.30 6.00 14.32
C LEU A 89 12.67 5.45 14.78
N GLU A 90 13.75 6.13 14.45
CA GLU A 90 15.12 5.78 14.90
C GLU A 90 15.29 5.87 16.44
N GLU A 91 14.33 6.49 17.14
CA GLU A 91 14.29 6.54 18.61
C GLU A 91 13.66 5.27 19.23
N LEU A 92 13.15 4.35 18.42
CA LEU A 92 12.59 3.07 18.89
C LEU A 92 13.71 2.04 19.07
N ASP A 93 13.68 1.30 20.18
CA ASP A 93 14.69 0.29 20.50
C ASP A 93 14.79 -0.84 19.44
N ASN A 94 13.66 -1.13 18.77
CA ASN A 94 13.53 -2.20 17.77
C ASN A 94 13.39 -1.65 16.34
N TRP A 95 13.97 -0.50 16.05
CA TRP A 95 13.98 0.01 14.67
C TRP A 95 15.11 -0.63 13.84
N HIS A 96 14.77 -0.98 12.61
CA HIS A 96 15.67 -1.56 11.61
C HIS A 96 15.67 -0.71 10.34
N CYS A 97 16.86 -0.38 9.85
CA CYS A 97 17.02 0.38 8.61
C CYS A 97 16.85 -0.54 7.40
N ILE A 98 15.98 -0.14 6.47
CA ILE A 98 15.86 -0.74 5.14
C ILE A 98 16.87 -0.04 4.20
N ASP A 99 17.64 -0.83 3.46
CA ASP A 99 18.29 -0.36 2.23
C ASP A 99 17.27 -0.51 1.09
N ILE A 100 16.81 0.62 0.55
CA ILE A 100 15.76 0.64 -0.48
C ILE A 100 16.19 0.04 -1.82
N HIS A 101 17.47 -0.36 -1.95
CA HIS A 101 18.02 -1.00 -3.15
C HIS A 101 18.30 -2.49 -2.95
N GLN A 102 18.01 -3.05 -1.78
CA GLN A 102 18.30 -4.45 -1.46
C GLN A 102 17.07 -5.19 -0.97
N THR A 103 16.85 -6.35 -1.55
CA THR A 103 15.85 -7.31 -1.03
C THR A 103 16.30 -7.84 0.34
N PHE A 104 15.39 -7.93 1.28
CA PHE A 104 15.61 -8.54 2.58
C PHE A 104 14.48 -9.51 2.91
N ALA A 105 14.56 -10.19 4.03
CA ALA A 105 13.51 -11.11 4.48
C ALA A 105 13.17 -10.90 5.95
N ILE A 106 11.89 -11.08 6.27
CA ILE A 106 11.39 -11.24 7.62
C ILE A 106 10.74 -12.63 7.70
N ASN A 107 11.38 -13.53 8.40
CA ASN A 107 11.04 -14.97 8.44
C ASN A 107 10.93 -15.55 7.01
N SER A 108 9.76 -16.08 6.62
CA SER A 108 9.50 -16.68 5.30
C SER A 108 9.12 -15.69 4.21
N ILE A 109 8.98 -14.39 4.52
CA ILE A 109 8.56 -13.38 3.56
C ILE A 109 9.78 -12.63 3.03
N GLN A 110 10.04 -12.74 1.73
CA GLN A 110 10.96 -11.88 1.01
C GLN A 110 10.30 -10.54 0.72
N ILE A 111 11.05 -9.46 0.88
CA ILE A 111 10.56 -8.09 0.75
C ILE A 111 11.51 -7.34 -0.16
N GLN A 112 11.00 -6.90 -1.31
CA GLN A 112 11.68 -6.04 -2.25
C GLN A 112 11.19 -4.61 -2.05
N PRO A 113 12.01 -3.69 -1.51
CA PRO A 113 11.68 -2.28 -1.50
C PRO A 113 11.76 -1.71 -2.92
N VAL A 114 10.85 -0.79 -3.23
CA VAL A 114 10.77 -0.11 -4.52
C VAL A 114 10.72 1.39 -4.25
N ALA A 115 11.78 2.11 -4.61
CA ALA A 115 11.82 3.57 -4.50
C ALA A 115 10.76 4.20 -5.43
N VAL A 116 9.99 5.16 -4.89
CA VAL A 116 8.89 5.79 -5.61
C VAL A 116 8.99 7.32 -5.59
N PRO A 117 8.58 8.01 -6.66
CA PRO A 117 8.42 9.46 -6.65
C PRO A 117 7.22 9.85 -5.76
N HIS A 118 7.51 10.40 -4.58
CA HIS A 118 6.50 10.95 -3.68
C HIS A 118 7.11 12.08 -2.85
N ASP A 119 6.29 12.99 -2.33
CA ASP A 119 6.73 14.18 -1.59
C ASP A 119 7.10 13.85 -0.12
N ALA A 120 7.96 12.86 0.06
CA ALA A 120 8.49 12.37 1.31
C ALA A 120 10.04 12.29 1.27
N ARG A 121 10.68 11.98 2.40
CA ARG A 121 12.15 12.04 2.54
C ARG A 121 12.88 10.93 1.78
N GLU A 122 12.40 9.72 1.90
CA GLU A 122 12.98 8.54 1.27
C GLU A 122 11.89 7.47 1.15
N PRO A 123 10.84 7.77 0.34
CA PRO A 123 9.68 6.92 0.23
C PRO A 123 10.01 5.63 -0.54
N CYS A 124 9.50 4.51 -0.06
CA CYS A 124 9.55 3.24 -0.77
C CYS A 124 8.24 2.49 -0.59
N GLN A 125 7.88 1.73 -1.62
CA GLN A 125 6.80 0.78 -1.61
C GLN A 125 7.39 -0.63 -1.64
N PHE A 126 6.55 -1.67 -1.67
CA PHE A 126 7.07 -3.03 -1.49
C PHE A 126 6.44 -4.04 -2.45
N VAL A 127 7.25 -5.00 -2.85
CA VAL A 127 6.79 -6.28 -3.41
C VAL A 127 7.17 -7.39 -2.43
N PHE A 128 6.21 -8.24 -2.08
CA PHE A 128 6.35 -9.36 -1.15
C PHE A 128 6.34 -10.67 -1.91
N SER A 129 7.11 -11.66 -1.44
CA SER A 129 7.10 -13.02 -2.01
C SER A 129 7.36 -14.07 -0.94
N ASP A 130 6.72 -15.24 -1.09
CA ASP A 130 7.04 -16.46 -0.35
C ASP A 130 7.86 -17.46 -1.18
N GLY A 131 8.29 -17.06 -2.38
CA GLY A 131 9.00 -17.88 -3.35
C GLY A 131 8.11 -18.41 -4.48
N ASP A 132 6.84 -18.66 -4.21
CA ASP A 132 5.85 -19.13 -5.19
C ASP A 132 5.00 -17.98 -5.75
N TRP A 133 4.62 -17.04 -4.90
CA TRP A 133 3.72 -15.93 -5.20
C TRP A 133 4.35 -14.57 -4.96
N ARG A 134 3.81 -13.55 -5.65
CA ARG A 134 4.25 -12.15 -5.51
C ARG A 134 3.05 -11.24 -5.32
N ILE A 135 3.10 -10.40 -4.28
CA ILE A 135 2.11 -9.34 -4.01
C ILE A 135 2.80 -7.98 -4.11
N GLY A 136 2.32 -7.13 -5.02
CA GLY A 136 2.72 -5.72 -5.09
C GLY A 136 1.82 -4.84 -4.23
N VAL A 137 2.43 -3.93 -3.47
CA VAL A 137 1.74 -2.80 -2.81
C VAL A 137 2.35 -1.54 -3.36
N LEU A 138 1.54 -0.70 -4.00
CA LEU A 138 1.97 0.56 -4.61
C LEU A 138 0.91 1.63 -4.34
N THR A 139 1.12 2.39 -3.30
CA THR A 139 0.31 3.54 -2.91
C THR A 139 1.20 4.77 -2.77
N ASP A 140 0.63 5.96 -2.77
CA ASP A 140 1.41 7.19 -2.57
C ASP A 140 2.60 7.31 -3.53
N VAL A 141 2.28 7.34 -4.81
CA VAL A 141 3.22 7.49 -5.92
C VAL A 141 2.71 8.55 -6.89
N GLY A 142 3.52 9.53 -7.21
CA GLY A 142 3.10 10.65 -8.08
C GLY A 142 3.32 10.40 -9.57
N SER A 143 4.26 9.53 -9.92
CA SER A 143 4.56 9.20 -11.32
C SER A 143 5.14 7.79 -11.46
N ILE A 144 4.88 7.17 -12.60
CA ILE A 144 5.39 5.85 -12.93
C ILE A 144 6.77 5.98 -13.59
N THR A 145 7.71 5.15 -13.15
CA THR A 145 9.04 5.02 -13.73
C THR A 145 9.21 3.62 -14.33
N SER A 146 10.15 3.46 -15.26
CA SER A 146 10.47 2.13 -15.81
C SER A 146 10.92 1.13 -14.73
N TYR A 147 11.52 1.63 -13.64
CA TYR A 147 11.86 0.79 -12.49
C TYR A 147 10.62 0.26 -11.77
N ILE A 148 9.59 1.10 -11.58
CA ILE A 148 8.30 0.66 -11.02
C ILE A 148 7.66 -0.38 -11.93
N GLU A 149 7.59 -0.14 -13.24
CA GLU A 149 7.06 -1.10 -14.20
C GLU A 149 7.77 -2.46 -14.10
N GLU A 150 9.11 -2.46 -14.07
CA GLU A 150 9.91 -3.68 -13.93
C GLU A 150 9.61 -4.43 -12.62
N GLN A 151 9.55 -3.73 -11.48
CA GLN A 151 9.40 -4.36 -10.17
C GLN A 151 8.01 -4.95 -9.96
N TYR A 152 6.95 -4.33 -10.49
CA TYR A 152 5.57 -4.80 -10.31
C TYR A 152 5.08 -5.74 -11.43
N SER A 153 5.84 -5.89 -12.51
CA SER A 153 5.53 -6.83 -13.59
C SER A 153 5.50 -8.27 -13.08
N GLY A 154 4.47 -9.03 -13.45
CA GLY A 154 4.31 -10.44 -13.09
C GLY A 154 3.95 -10.69 -11.62
N CYS A 155 3.36 -9.73 -10.92
CA CYS A 155 2.73 -9.95 -9.62
C CYS A 155 1.46 -10.79 -9.75
N ASP A 156 1.21 -11.64 -8.76
CA ASP A 156 0.00 -12.47 -8.67
C ASP A 156 -1.16 -11.74 -7.98
N ALA A 157 -0.86 -10.74 -7.15
CA ALA A 157 -1.82 -9.77 -6.61
C ALA A 157 -1.20 -8.37 -6.62
N PHE A 158 -2.03 -7.36 -6.84
CA PHE A 158 -1.58 -5.98 -6.87
C PHE A 158 -2.55 -5.06 -6.14
N ILE A 159 -2.07 -4.41 -5.08
CA ILE A 159 -2.75 -3.31 -4.39
C ILE A 159 -2.20 -2.02 -4.98
N LEU A 160 -3.01 -1.37 -5.82
CA LEU A 160 -2.60 -0.24 -6.65
C LEU A 160 -3.37 1.02 -6.28
N GLU A 161 -2.66 2.12 -6.16
CA GLU A 161 -3.26 3.44 -6.01
C GLU A 161 -4.12 3.80 -7.23
N ALA A 162 -5.35 4.26 -6.96
CA ALA A 162 -6.23 4.95 -7.89
C ALA A 162 -6.82 6.16 -7.15
N ASN A 163 -5.96 7.17 -6.91
CA ASN A 163 -6.29 8.21 -5.94
C ASN A 163 -7.40 9.14 -6.44
N HIS A 164 -7.29 9.67 -7.64
CA HIS A 164 -8.25 10.66 -8.13
C HIS A 164 -8.60 10.49 -9.60
N ASP A 165 -9.79 10.93 -9.94
CA ASP A 165 -10.15 11.25 -11.30
C ASP A 165 -9.64 12.66 -11.62
N GLN A 166 -9.08 12.85 -12.81
CA GLN A 166 -8.45 14.11 -13.19
C GLN A 166 -9.44 15.26 -13.27
N ASP A 167 -10.62 15.04 -13.83
CA ASP A 167 -11.65 16.06 -14.00
C ASP A 167 -12.28 16.42 -12.64
N MET A 168 -12.52 15.44 -11.77
CA MET A 168 -12.99 15.66 -10.41
C MET A 168 -11.97 16.45 -9.59
N LEU A 169 -10.68 16.16 -9.70
CA LEU A 169 -9.64 16.93 -9.02
C LEU A 169 -9.62 18.39 -9.54
N GLN A 170 -9.67 18.59 -10.85
CA GLN A 170 -9.64 19.94 -11.44
C GLN A 170 -10.86 20.77 -11.07
N SER A 171 -12.07 20.19 -11.12
CA SER A 171 -13.32 20.85 -10.77
C SER A 171 -13.65 20.86 -9.28
N GLY A 172 -12.99 20.00 -8.49
CA GLY A 172 -13.26 19.73 -7.08
C GLY A 172 -12.96 20.90 -6.14
N PRO A 173 -13.27 20.74 -4.83
CA PRO A 173 -13.24 21.84 -3.87
C PRO A 173 -11.84 22.20 -3.34
N TYR A 174 -10.79 21.48 -3.74
CA TYR A 174 -9.44 21.74 -3.25
C TYR A 174 -8.89 23.09 -3.72
N PRO A 175 -8.11 23.80 -2.89
CA PRO A 175 -7.35 24.98 -3.35
C PRO A 175 -6.39 24.59 -4.49
N VAL A 176 -6.06 25.56 -5.35
CA VAL A 176 -5.20 25.34 -6.52
C VAL A 176 -3.85 24.70 -6.13
N SER A 177 -3.23 25.18 -5.05
CA SER A 177 -1.96 24.63 -4.57
C SER A 177 -2.05 23.15 -4.16
N LEU A 178 -3.19 22.74 -3.57
CA LEU A 178 -3.41 21.35 -3.20
C LEU A 178 -3.70 20.49 -4.44
N LYS A 179 -4.45 21.00 -5.42
CA LYS A 179 -4.64 20.30 -6.71
C LYS A 179 -3.32 20.04 -7.42
N GLN A 180 -2.45 21.06 -7.46
CA GLN A 180 -1.10 20.94 -8.05
C GLN A 180 -0.23 19.96 -7.31
N ARG A 181 -0.32 19.91 -5.97
CA ARG A 181 0.41 18.93 -5.16
C ARG A 181 -0.11 17.50 -5.41
N VAL A 182 -1.42 17.29 -5.33
CA VAL A 182 -2.04 15.96 -5.48
C VAL A 182 -1.83 15.41 -6.89
N GLY A 183 -2.06 16.21 -7.93
CA GLY A 183 -1.92 15.78 -9.33
C GLY A 183 -0.50 15.98 -9.92
N GLY A 184 0.50 16.32 -9.12
CA GLY A 184 1.88 16.52 -9.56
C GLY A 184 2.71 15.24 -9.53
N ASP A 185 3.91 15.27 -10.15
CA ASP A 185 4.82 14.12 -10.30
C ASP A 185 5.29 13.48 -8.98
N TYR A 186 5.10 14.15 -7.87
CA TYR A 186 5.38 13.68 -6.51
C TYR A 186 4.12 13.59 -5.63
N GLY A 187 2.93 13.73 -6.24
CA GLY A 187 1.65 13.60 -5.56
C GLY A 187 1.12 12.16 -5.56
N HIS A 188 0.01 11.94 -6.25
CA HIS A 188 -0.69 10.66 -6.32
C HIS A 188 -1.09 10.32 -7.76
N LEU A 189 -1.16 9.03 -8.09
CA LEU A 189 -1.67 8.57 -9.38
C LEU A 189 -3.15 8.90 -9.53
N ASN A 190 -3.50 9.42 -10.68
CA ASN A 190 -4.89 9.42 -11.12
C ASN A 190 -5.28 8.04 -11.71
N ASN A 191 -6.57 7.84 -11.94
CA ASN A 191 -7.10 6.58 -12.46
C ASN A 191 -6.47 6.19 -13.81
N ASP A 192 -6.25 7.16 -14.72
CA ASP A 192 -5.66 6.90 -16.03
C ASP A 192 -4.17 6.53 -15.96
N GLN A 193 -3.41 7.12 -15.03
CA GLN A 193 -2.02 6.74 -14.81
C GLN A 193 -1.92 5.32 -14.23
N ALA A 194 -2.82 4.97 -13.29
CA ALA A 194 -2.88 3.61 -12.76
C ALA A 194 -3.27 2.59 -13.85
N LYS A 195 -4.25 2.92 -14.71
CA LYS A 195 -4.61 2.13 -15.89
C LYS A 195 -3.42 1.97 -16.85
N ALA A 196 -2.69 3.04 -17.12
CA ALA A 196 -1.52 3.00 -18.01
C ALA A 196 -0.41 2.08 -17.46
N LEU A 197 -0.18 2.08 -16.15
CA LEU A 197 0.75 1.14 -15.52
C LEU A 197 0.32 -0.31 -15.74
N LEU A 198 -0.96 -0.64 -15.52
CA LEU A 198 -1.48 -2.00 -15.74
C LEU A 198 -1.32 -2.45 -17.20
N ALA A 199 -1.49 -1.54 -18.16
CA ALA A 199 -1.30 -1.84 -19.57
C ALA A 199 0.19 -2.01 -19.97
N ALA A 200 1.13 -1.47 -19.18
CA ALA A 200 2.57 -1.52 -19.44
C ALA A 200 3.27 -2.75 -18.84
N ILE A 201 2.69 -3.39 -17.84
CA ILE A 201 3.29 -4.51 -17.10
C ILE A 201 2.65 -5.85 -17.46
N ASP A 202 3.35 -6.96 -17.16
CA ASP A 202 2.77 -8.30 -17.28
C ASP A 202 1.76 -8.57 -16.16
N THR A 203 0.49 -8.60 -16.51
CA THR A 203 -0.66 -8.90 -15.62
C THR A 203 -1.21 -10.31 -15.81
N SER A 204 -0.56 -11.16 -16.60
CA SER A 204 -1.08 -12.50 -16.97
C SER A 204 -1.26 -13.47 -15.81
N LYS A 205 -0.56 -13.24 -14.69
CA LYS A 205 -0.66 -14.05 -13.46
C LYS A 205 -1.59 -13.47 -12.41
N LEU A 206 -2.16 -12.29 -12.67
CA LEU A 206 -2.87 -11.52 -11.66
C LEU A 206 -4.17 -12.23 -11.23
N GLN A 207 -4.24 -12.64 -9.97
CA GLN A 207 -5.43 -13.22 -9.35
C GLN A 207 -6.30 -12.15 -8.69
N TYR A 208 -5.69 -11.08 -8.20
CA TYR A 208 -6.37 -9.97 -7.52
C TYR A 208 -5.76 -8.63 -7.91
N LEU A 209 -6.61 -7.72 -8.33
CA LEU A 209 -6.29 -6.29 -8.40
C LEU A 209 -7.16 -5.55 -7.40
N VAL A 210 -6.52 -4.71 -6.57
CA VAL A 210 -7.21 -3.93 -5.55
C VAL A 210 -6.98 -2.45 -5.80
N ALA A 211 -8.04 -1.73 -6.12
CA ALA A 211 -8.02 -0.27 -6.13
C ALA A 211 -7.91 0.25 -4.69
N SER A 212 -6.92 1.07 -4.42
CA SER A 212 -6.61 1.55 -3.08
C SER A 212 -6.31 3.05 -3.04
N HIS A 213 -6.26 3.63 -1.85
CA HIS A 213 -5.96 5.03 -1.60
C HIS A 213 -6.87 6.01 -2.40
N ILE A 214 -8.14 5.64 -2.53
CA ILE A 214 -9.16 6.39 -3.30
C ILE A 214 -9.56 7.64 -2.52
N SER A 215 -9.53 8.80 -3.19
CA SER A 215 -9.91 10.08 -2.60
C SER A 215 -11.42 10.17 -2.37
N ASP A 216 -11.83 10.45 -1.14
CA ASP A 216 -13.24 10.68 -0.78
C ASP A 216 -13.90 11.85 -1.54
N LYS A 217 -13.10 12.79 -2.10
CA LYS A 217 -13.59 14.03 -2.70
C LYS A 217 -13.37 14.16 -4.20
N ASN A 218 -12.38 13.47 -4.71
CA ASN A 218 -11.95 13.63 -6.09
C ASN A 218 -11.97 12.31 -6.86
N ASN A 219 -12.70 11.32 -6.34
CA ASN A 219 -12.89 10.03 -7.01
C ASN A 219 -14.15 9.33 -6.49
N SER A 220 -14.51 8.22 -7.11
CA SER A 220 -15.45 7.23 -6.55
C SER A 220 -14.89 5.82 -6.74
N VAL A 221 -15.38 4.89 -5.94
CA VAL A 221 -15.01 3.46 -6.05
C VAL A 221 -15.38 2.93 -7.43
N GLU A 222 -16.57 3.28 -7.92
CA GLU A 222 -17.10 2.86 -9.21
C GLU A 222 -16.18 3.34 -10.35
N LEU A 223 -15.86 4.64 -10.37
CA LEU A 223 -15.02 5.23 -11.40
C LEU A 223 -13.59 4.65 -11.40
N ALA A 224 -13.00 4.46 -10.23
CA ALA A 224 -11.69 3.83 -10.12
C ALA A 224 -11.71 2.40 -10.67
N ARG A 225 -12.73 1.59 -10.31
CA ARG A 225 -12.88 0.20 -10.80
C ARG A 225 -13.13 0.15 -12.30
N GLU A 226 -14.02 0.97 -12.83
CA GLU A 226 -14.31 1.06 -14.26
C GLU A 226 -13.04 1.38 -15.05
N THR A 227 -12.29 2.42 -14.62
CA THR A 227 -11.07 2.84 -15.33
C THR A 227 -10.00 1.73 -15.30
N LEU A 228 -9.78 1.08 -14.16
CA LEU A 228 -8.76 0.03 -14.06
C LEU A 228 -9.15 -1.23 -14.83
N SER A 229 -10.44 -1.57 -14.89
CA SER A 229 -10.91 -2.76 -15.58
C SER A 229 -10.69 -2.70 -17.11
N GLU A 230 -10.70 -1.51 -17.70
CA GLU A 230 -10.40 -1.30 -19.11
C GLU A 230 -8.99 -1.77 -19.51
N ALA A 231 -8.00 -1.67 -18.61
CA ALA A 231 -6.63 -2.12 -18.90
C ALA A 231 -6.51 -3.65 -18.98
N LEU A 232 -7.41 -4.37 -18.32
CA LEU A 232 -7.37 -5.83 -18.20
C LEU A 232 -8.39 -6.54 -19.07
N ASP A 233 -9.25 -5.79 -19.77
CA ASP A 233 -10.42 -6.30 -20.50
C ASP A 233 -11.32 -7.20 -19.61
N MET A 234 -11.53 -6.77 -18.36
CA MET A 234 -12.27 -7.48 -17.33
C MET A 234 -13.52 -6.70 -16.90
N ASP A 235 -14.47 -7.38 -16.26
CA ASP A 235 -15.60 -6.71 -15.61
C ASP A 235 -15.10 -5.88 -14.41
N ALA A 236 -15.59 -4.65 -14.25
CA ALA A 236 -15.27 -3.80 -13.11
C ALA A 236 -15.58 -4.46 -11.75
N ALA A 237 -16.53 -5.41 -11.71
CA ALA A 237 -16.83 -6.20 -10.51
C ALA A 237 -15.69 -7.13 -10.07
N TRP A 238 -14.75 -7.46 -10.98
CA TRP A 238 -13.57 -8.24 -10.67
C TRP A 238 -12.52 -7.45 -9.87
N ILE A 239 -12.53 -6.12 -9.99
CA ILE A 239 -11.59 -5.27 -9.24
C ILE A 239 -12.06 -5.15 -7.78
N ASP A 240 -11.27 -5.63 -6.85
CA ASP A 240 -11.50 -5.39 -5.42
C ASP A 240 -11.20 -3.92 -5.04
N THR A 241 -11.65 -3.52 -3.87
CA THR A 241 -11.40 -2.16 -3.36
C THR A 241 -11.04 -2.20 -1.89
N ALA A 242 -9.95 -1.55 -1.51
CA ALA A 242 -9.63 -1.26 -0.12
C ALA A 242 -10.18 0.11 0.25
N THR A 243 -11.26 0.16 1.03
CA THR A 243 -11.90 1.41 1.44
C THR A 243 -11.31 1.99 2.73
N GLN A 244 -11.55 3.28 2.98
CA GLN A 244 -11.06 3.96 4.17
C GLN A 244 -11.62 3.36 5.47
N ASP A 245 -12.89 3.00 5.50
CA ASP A 245 -13.58 2.62 6.72
C ASP A 245 -13.66 1.10 6.91
N GLU A 246 -13.84 0.34 5.83
CA GLU A 246 -13.99 -1.11 5.90
C GLU A 246 -12.71 -1.88 5.49
N GLY A 247 -11.79 -1.22 4.77
CA GLY A 247 -10.59 -1.90 4.26
C GLY A 247 -10.94 -2.94 3.20
N LEU A 248 -10.28 -4.09 3.29
CA LEU A 248 -10.47 -5.26 2.43
C LEU A 248 -10.29 -6.53 3.28
N ASP A 249 -11.22 -7.46 3.17
CA ASP A 249 -11.09 -8.78 3.79
C ASP A 249 -9.98 -9.62 3.14
N TRP A 250 -9.58 -10.71 3.82
CA TRP A 250 -8.51 -11.57 3.36
C TRP A 250 -8.69 -12.06 1.92
N ARG A 251 -7.62 -11.91 1.11
CA ARG A 251 -7.46 -12.52 -0.21
C ARG A 251 -6.30 -13.51 -0.16
N ILE A 252 -6.54 -14.71 -0.66
CA ILE A 252 -5.61 -15.84 -0.56
C ILE A 252 -5.20 -16.23 -1.97
N LEU A 253 -3.88 -16.18 -2.26
CA LEU A 253 -3.34 -16.67 -3.52
C LEU A 253 -3.41 -18.20 -3.58
N ARG A 254 -3.84 -18.72 -4.71
CA ARG A 254 -4.10 -20.15 -4.89
C ARG A 254 -3.63 -20.61 -6.27
N HIS A 255 -3.08 -21.83 -6.33
CA HIS A 255 -2.88 -22.48 -7.63
C HIS A 255 -4.24 -22.74 -8.30
N HIS A 256 -4.36 -22.35 -9.55
CA HIS A 256 -5.47 -22.79 -10.38
C HIS A 256 -5.21 -24.26 -10.75
N PHE A 257 -6.09 -25.14 -10.33
CA PHE A 257 -6.08 -26.55 -10.72
C PHE A 257 -6.78 -26.73 -12.07
#